data_6e16fa7f840dcb1693de9319710895d7
#
_entry.id   6e16fa7f840dcb1693de9319710895d7
#
_cell.length_a   1.000
_cell.length_b   1.000
_cell.length_c   1.000
_cell.angle_alpha   90.00
_cell.angle_beta   90.00
_cell.angle_gamma   90.00
#
_symmetry.space_group_name_H-M   'P 1'
#
loop_
_entity.id
_entity.type
_entity.pdbx_description
1 polymer ?
#
loop_
_entity_poly.entity_id
_entity_poly.type
_entity_poly.pdbx_seq_one_letter_code
_entity_poly.pdbx_strand_id
1 'polypeptide(L)'
;MKLATMTRGIVTFFTALAVLPGFVPDRALATIDGVNGPAFTLVATTGLISTGDGQSLLGWGYANGSGLMQYPGPTMIVNQGDTVTVTLTNELAVPVSIVFPGQTNVTATGGAAGTLTQEAPAAPCAADCLVTYTFTASQPGTYLYHSGTQQDLEVEMGLVGALIVRPNAADPAHQAYEHPSSAFEREYLFLLTEMDPTIHRLVDFGMMAQVDFTTYHPTLWFINGRNAPDTMLGAGSQAPWLAYQPYNSMPQIHPGERALMRLIGAGRDLHPFHHHGNNAWIIARDGRLLQSAPGAGADLAESNFTITMAPGSTVDALWTWTGEKLGWDIYGDPNQSATTHTCNNPTGFDTVTHEYCPDHGKALPTTLPDLQSLTFGGNWSGSPFIGQLAPLPPGQGGNNPTGAFTFMWHSHTEREMTND
;
A
#
# COMPACT_ATOMS: atom_id res chain seq x y z
N MET A 1 -78.89 -39.52 16.23
CA MET A 1 -77.64 -40.01 15.64
C MET A 1 -77.47 -39.29 14.32
N LYS A 2 -76.70 -38.20 14.34
CA LYS A 2 -76.39 -37.39 13.15
C LYS A 2 -74.86 -37.45 12.89
N LEU A 3 -74.47 -38.00 11.77
CA LEU A 3 -73.12 -38.03 11.25
C LEU A 3 -72.71 -36.60 10.80
N ALA A 4 -71.61 -36.12 11.30
CA ALA A 4 -70.98 -34.87 10.83
C ALA A 4 -69.87 -35.23 9.84
N THR A 5 -70.03 -34.74 8.60
CA THR A 5 -69.04 -34.83 7.52
C THR A 5 -67.93 -33.82 7.72
N MET A 6 -66.69 -34.29 7.88
CA MET A 6 -65.48 -33.43 7.91
C MET A 6 -64.94 -33.24 6.49
N THR A 7 -65.08 -32.04 5.95
CA THR A 7 -64.44 -31.62 4.72
C THR A 7 -62.97 -31.28 4.97
N ARG A 8 -62.03 -32.01 4.39
CA ARG A 8 -60.57 -31.68 4.40
C ARG A 8 -60.31 -30.64 3.33
N GLY A 9 -59.95 -29.43 3.80
CA GLY A 9 -59.40 -28.40 2.93
C GLY A 9 -57.90 -28.65 2.68
N ILE A 10 -57.54 -28.76 1.42
CA ILE A 10 -56.16 -28.85 0.96
C ILE A 10 -55.64 -27.42 0.89
N VAL A 11 -54.69 -27.08 1.75
CA VAL A 11 -53.95 -25.82 1.70
C VAL A 11 -52.73 -26.06 0.79
N THR A 12 -52.76 -25.49 -0.40
CA THR A 12 -51.62 -25.51 -1.33
C THR A 12 -50.67 -24.39 -0.93
N PHE A 13 -49.53 -24.74 -0.38
CA PHE A 13 -48.45 -23.80 -0.16
C PHE A 13 -47.74 -23.53 -1.50
N PHE A 14 -47.89 -22.32 -2.04
CA PHE A 14 -47.02 -21.80 -3.08
C PHE A 14 -45.71 -21.32 -2.42
N THR A 15 -44.66 -22.12 -2.53
CA THR A 15 -43.30 -21.67 -2.27
C THR A 15 -42.85 -20.78 -3.43
N ALA A 16 -42.93 -19.48 -3.23
CA ALA A 16 -42.25 -18.53 -4.13
C ALA A 16 -40.74 -18.68 -3.93
N LEU A 17 -40.08 -19.32 -4.90
CA LEU A 17 -38.63 -19.35 -4.99
C LEU A 17 -38.15 -17.94 -5.38
N ALA A 18 -37.78 -17.14 -4.40
CA ALA A 18 -37.11 -15.87 -4.65
C ALA A 18 -35.71 -16.20 -5.21
N VAL A 19 -35.55 -16.03 -6.52
CA VAL A 19 -34.23 -15.98 -7.16
C VAL A 19 -33.58 -14.74 -6.65
N LEU A 20 -32.72 -14.86 -5.62
CA LEU A 20 -31.76 -13.81 -5.23
C LEU A 20 -30.89 -13.58 -6.47
N PRO A 21 -30.76 -12.31 -6.93
CA PRO A 21 -29.75 -12.00 -7.93
C PRO A 21 -28.41 -12.45 -7.35
N GLY A 22 -27.71 -13.30 -8.09
CA GLY A 22 -26.41 -13.78 -7.71
C GLY A 22 -25.55 -12.55 -7.40
N PHE A 23 -25.09 -12.44 -6.17
CA PHE A 23 -23.99 -11.57 -5.81
C PHE A 23 -22.80 -12.08 -6.62
N VAL A 24 -22.54 -11.50 -7.77
CA VAL A 24 -21.22 -11.49 -8.35
C VAL A 24 -20.46 -10.58 -7.39
N PRO A 25 -19.48 -11.07 -6.62
CA PRO A 25 -18.68 -10.17 -5.83
C PRO A 25 -18.08 -9.19 -6.82
N ASP A 26 -18.44 -7.91 -6.72
CA ASP A 26 -17.68 -6.86 -7.35
C ASP A 26 -16.23 -7.16 -6.99
N ARG A 27 -15.39 -7.36 -8.00
CA ARG A 27 -13.94 -7.47 -7.79
C ARG A 27 -13.54 -6.17 -7.11
N ALA A 28 -13.42 -6.20 -5.79
CA ALA A 28 -12.83 -5.09 -5.07
C ALA A 28 -11.40 -4.96 -5.59
N LEU A 29 -11.22 -4.10 -6.58
CA LEU A 29 -9.90 -3.73 -7.07
C LEU A 29 -9.17 -3.14 -5.88
N ALA A 30 -8.00 -3.67 -5.57
CA ALA A 30 -7.17 -3.09 -4.53
C ALA A 30 -6.74 -1.70 -5.03
N THR A 31 -7.35 -0.68 -4.46
CA THR A 31 -7.01 0.72 -4.66
C THR A 31 -6.24 1.21 -3.44
N ILE A 32 -5.38 2.18 -3.62
CA ILE A 32 -4.66 2.81 -2.51
C ILE A 32 -5.67 3.47 -1.59
N ASP A 33 -5.57 3.17 -0.29
CA ASP A 33 -6.31 3.87 0.74
C ASP A 33 -5.81 5.31 0.85
N GLY A 34 -6.73 6.28 0.83
CA GLY A 34 -6.37 7.68 0.88
C GLY A 34 -7.57 8.62 0.91
N VAL A 35 -7.28 9.90 0.92
CA VAL A 35 -8.26 10.99 0.91
C VAL A 35 -8.30 11.60 -0.49
N ASN A 36 -9.49 11.64 -1.09
CA ASN A 36 -9.66 12.26 -2.40
C ASN A 36 -9.78 13.78 -2.28
N GLY A 37 -9.00 14.50 -3.11
CA GLY A 37 -8.95 15.95 -3.18
C GLY A 37 -9.99 16.59 -4.11
N PRO A 38 -9.79 17.87 -4.49
CA PRO A 38 -8.51 18.60 -4.44
C PRO A 38 -8.27 19.44 -3.18
N ALA A 39 -9.18 19.48 -2.20
CA ALA A 39 -9.01 20.25 -0.98
C ALA A 39 -8.79 19.35 0.23
N PHE A 40 -7.73 19.64 0.99
CA PHE A 40 -7.34 18.87 2.17
C PHE A 40 -7.19 19.77 3.38
N THR A 41 -7.59 19.25 4.54
CA THR A 41 -7.34 19.87 5.83
C THR A 41 -6.49 18.92 6.64
N LEU A 42 -5.26 19.30 6.92
CA LEU A 42 -4.31 18.52 7.71
C LEU A 42 -4.04 19.21 9.04
N VAL A 43 -3.83 18.39 10.07
CA VAL A 43 -3.42 18.85 11.39
C VAL A 43 -2.12 18.16 11.77
N ALA A 44 -1.05 18.95 11.99
CA ALA A 44 0.18 18.42 12.56
C ALA A 44 0.00 18.24 14.07
N THR A 45 0.07 17.00 14.53
CA THR A 45 -0.21 16.65 15.93
C THR A 45 0.62 15.44 16.37
N THR A 46 0.50 15.03 17.63
CA THR A 46 1.25 13.92 18.21
C THR A 46 0.43 12.64 18.25
N GLY A 47 1.10 11.51 18.26
CA GLY A 47 0.49 10.19 18.47
C GLY A 47 1.54 9.16 18.85
N LEU A 48 1.11 7.91 18.99
CA LEU A 48 1.99 6.79 19.31
C LEU A 48 2.18 5.89 18.09
N ILE A 49 3.41 5.66 17.71
CA ILE A 49 3.80 4.74 16.65
C ILE A 49 4.15 3.41 17.32
N SER A 50 3.37 2.38 17.06
CA SER A 50 3.63 1.02 17.53
C SER A 50 4.74 0.37 16.73
N THR A 51 5.58 -0.40 17.41
CA THR A 51 6.71 -1.12 16.82
C THR A 51 6.49 -2.63 16.92
N GLY A 52 7.07 -3.39 16.00
CA GLY A 52 6.87 -4.85 15.89
C GLY A 52 7.28 -5.64 17.14
N ASP A 53 8.15 -5.08 17.98
CA ASP A 53 8.58 -5.64 19.26
C ASP A 53 7.59 -5.39 20.42
N GLY A 54 6.46 -4.74 20.14
CA GLY A 54 5.40 -4.44 21.12
C GLY A 54 5.63 -3.18 21.95
N GLN A 55 6.59 -2.35 21.56
CA GLN A 55 6.77 -1.02 22.15
C GLN A 55 5.97 0.03 21.36
N SER A 56 6.10 1.29 21.77
CA SER A 56 5.59 2.43 21.03
C SER A 56 6.47 3.64 21.25
N LEU A 57 6.57 4.47 20.22
CA LEU A 57 7.32 5.72 20.22
C LEU A 57 6.36 6.90 20.13
N LEU A 58 6.72 8.02 20.79
CA LEU A 58 6.09 9.29 20.45
C LEU A 58 6.41 9.65 19.02
N GLY A 59 5.39 9.87 18.20
CA GLY A 59 5.53 10.37 16.84
C GLY A 59 4.82 11.69 16.64
N TRP A 60 5.23 12.42 15.61
CA TRP A 60 4.49 13.52 15.03
C TRP A 60 3.96 13.07 13.67
N GLY A 61 2.77 13.51 13.30
CA GLY A 61 2.20 13.16 12.02
C GLY A 61 1.07 14.09 11.61
N TYR A 62 0.55 13.89 10.44
CA TYR A 62 -0.59 14.63 9.95
C TYR A 62 -1.88 13.84 10.20
N ALA A 63 -2.86 14.49 10.79
CA ALA A 63 -4.23 14.00 10.88
C ALA A 63 -5.07 14.56 9.71
N ASN A 64 -6.06 13.82 9.25
CA ASN A 64 -7.07 14.32 8.32
C ASN A 64 -8.18 15.03 9.10
N GLY A 65 -8.21 16.35 9.05
CA GLY A 65 -9.13 17.18 9.84
C GLY A 65 -9.05 16.88 11.33
N SER A 66 -10.18 16.59 11.95
CA SER A 66 -10.27 16.23 13.38
C SER A 66 -10.00 14.76 13.68
N GLY A 67 -9.44 14.01 12.73
CA GLY A 67 -9.10 12.61 12.91
C GLY A 67 -7.88 12.40 13.82
N LEU A 68 -7.51 11.13 13.99
CA LEU A 68 -6.27 10.78 14.67
C LEU A 68 -5.06 11.14 13.80
N MET A 69 -3.92 11.41 14.44
CA MET A 69 -2.63 11.43 13.79
C MET A 69 -2.44 10.14 12.99
N GLN A 70 -1.81 10.25 11.83
CA GLN A 70 -1.44 9.08 11.02
C GLN A 70 0.06 9.09 10.73
N TYR A 71 0.64 7.90 10.77
CA TYR A 71 1.99 7.63 10.30
C TYR A 71 1.97 6.45 9.30
N PRO A 72 2.36 6.66 8.04
CA PRO A 72 2.52 7.97 7.39
C PRO A 72 1.24 8.79 7.42
N GLY A 73 1.36 10.09 7.17
CA GLY A 73 0.21 10.99 7.05
C GLY A 73 -0.76 10.57 5.95
N PRO A 74 -1.96 11.16 5.89
CA PRO A 74 -3.00 10.79 4.93
C PRO A 74 -2.49 10.78 3.50
N THR A 75 -2.65 9.67 2.78
CA THR A 75 -2.36 9.61 1.35
C THR A 75 -3.33 10.53 0.61
N MET A 76 -2.83 11.58 0.00
CA MET A 76 -3.62 12.52 -0.80
C MET A 76 -3.77 11.99 -2.22
N ILE A 77 -5.00 11.94 -2.76
CA ILE A 77 -5.30 11.48 -4.11
C ILE A 77 -6.00 12.61 -4.86
N VAL A 78 -5.42 13.04 -5.97
CA VAL A 78 -5.92 14.12 -6.83
C VAL A 78 -5.86 13.73 -8.29
N ASN A 79 -6.52 14.47 -9.16
CA ASN A 79 -6.44 14.27 -10.61
C ASN A 79 -5.46 15.26 -11.24
N GLN A 80 -4.85 14.86 -12.32
CA GLN A 80 -4.04 15.74 -13.15
C GLN A 80 -4.86 16.96 -13.61
N GLY A 81 -4.31 18.13 -13.38
CA GLY A 81 -4.96 19.40 -13.68
C GLY A 81 -5.72 20.02 -12.50
N ASP A 82 -5.92 19.27 -11.40
CA ASP A 82 -6.58 19.82 -10.22
C ASP A 82 -5.76 20.97 -9.62
N THR A 83 -6.46 22.01 -9.18
CA THR A 83 -5.89 23.03 -8.30
C THR A 83 -6.04 22.54 -6.86
N VAL A 84 -4.93 22.03 -6.34
CA VAL A 84 -4.87 21.44 -5.01
C VAL A 84 -4.70 22.51 -3.96
N THR A 85 -5.48 22.41 -2.89
CA THR A 85 -5.37 23.29 -1.71
C THR A 85 -5.18 22.42 -0.47
N VAL A 86 -4.11 22.67 0.27
CA VAL A 86 -3.80 21.97 1.52
C VAL A 86 -3.71 22.99 2.64
N THR A 87 -4.65 22.94 3.57
CA THR A 87 -4.66 23.77 4.77
C THR A 87 -4.06 22.98 5.92
N LEU A 88 -2.95 23.45 6.45
CA LEU A 88 -2.25 22.87 7.59
C LEU A 88 -2.53 23.68 8.84
N THR A 89 -3.07 23.03 9.87
CA THR A 89 -3.13 23.54 11.25
C THR A 89 -2.05 22.88 12.08
N ASN A 90 -1.37 23.63 12.92
CA ASN A 90 -0.28 23.10 13.76
C ASN A 90 -0.69 23.07 15.23
N GLU A 91 -0.65 21.88 15.83
CA GLU A 91 -0.85 21.66 17.27
C GLU A 91 0.44 21.33 18.01
N LEU A 92 1.58 21.26 17.27
CA LEU A 92 2.90 20.98 17.86
C LEU A 92 3.52 22.25 18.48
N ALA A 93 4.38 22.05 19.47
CA ALA A 93 5.11 23.14 20.13
C ALA A 93 6.30 23.71 19.33
N VAL A 94 6.42 23.31 18.05
CA VAL A 94 7.41 23.77 17.09
C VAL A 94 6.71 24.25 15.82
N PRO A 95 7.28 25.17 15.03
CA PRO A 95 6.71 25.54 13.73
C PRO A 95 6.74 24.32 12.79
N VAL A 96 5.76 24.19 11.90
CA VAL A 96 5.67 23.09 10.92
C VAL A 96 5.27 23.63 9.56
N SER A 97 5.83 23.07 8.50
CA SER A 97 5.41 23.35 7.12
C SER A 97 5.17 22.07 6.33
N ILE A 98 4.68 22.23 5.10
CA ILE A 98 4.63 21.15 4.12
C ILE A 98 5.29 21.59 2.83
N VAL A 99 6.20 20.79 2.32
CA VAL A 99 6.72 20.89 0.95
C VAL A 99 6.22 19.73 0.10
N PHE A 100 6.09 19.95 -1.19
CA PHE A 100 5.55 19.01 -2.18
C PHE A 100 6.59 18.77 -3.28
N PRO A 101 7.62 17.94 -3.05
CA PRO A 101 8.63 17.62 -4.06
C PRO A 101 7.98 17.12 -5.36
N GLY A 102 8.48 17.60 -6.49
CA GLY A 102 7.94 17.27 -7.82
C GLY A 102 6.75 18.15 -8.25
N GLN A 103 6.10 18.90 -7.36
CA GLN A 103 5.08 19.88 -7.72
C GLN A 103 5.72 21.25 -8.01
N THR A 104 5.15 21.96 -8.97
CA THR A 104 5.66 23.28 -9.40
C THR A 104 4.71 24.40 -9.02
N ASN A 105 5.24 25.61 -8.87
CA ASN A 105 4.47 26.81 -8.56
C ASN A 105 3.62 26.69 -7.29
N VAL A 106 4.15 25.99 -6.28
CA VAL A 106 3.51 25.93 -4.96
C VAL A 106 3.54 27.30 -4.33
N THR A 107 2.39 27.82 -3.98
CA THR A 107 2.23 29.10 -3.26
C THR A 107 1.73 28.80 -1.85
N ALA A 108 2.10 29.64 -0.88
CA ALA A 108 1.65 29.52 0.49
C ALA A 108 1.10 30.85 1.00
N THR A 109 0.04 30.80 1.80
CA THR A 109 -0.60 31.97 2.41
C THR A 109 -0.88 31.70 3.89
N GLY A 110 -0.78 32.75 4.71
CA GLY A 110 -0.85 32.60 6.17
C GLY A 110 0.48 32.16 6.77
N GLY A 111 0.48 31.90 8.08
CA GLY A 111 1.67 31.46 8.80
C GLY A 111 2.78 32.51 8.90
N ALA A 112 3.99 32.04 9.08
CA ALA A 112 5.23 32.84 9.16
C ALA A 112 6.20 32.43 8.05
N ALA A 113 7.14 33.29 7.70
CA ALA A 113 8.18 32.95 6.74
C ALA A 113 9.15 31.93 7.32
N GLY A 114 9.26 30.77 6.65
CA GLY A 114 10.25 29.73 6.95
C GLY A 114 11.38 29.67 5.93
N THR A 115 12.25 28.68 6.06
CA THR A 115 13.40 28.52 5.18
C THR A 115 13.01 28.10 3.77
N LEU A 116 12.10 27.16 3.61
CA LEU A 116 11.70 26.65 2.30
C LEU A 116 10.33 27.16 1.86
N THR A 117 9.45 27.43 2.79
CA THR A 117 8.07 27.88 2.53
C THR A 117 7.51 28.60 3.76
N GLN A 118 6.24 29.01 3.72
CA GLN A 118 5.54 29.50 4.91
C GLN A 118 5.32 28.36 5.90
N GLU A 119 5.47 28.63 7.19
CA GLU A 119 5.31 27.70 8.30
C GLU A 119 4.08 28.07 9.14
N ALA A 120 3.33 27.06 9.55
CA ALA A 120 2.34 27.19 10.59
C ALA A 120 3.06 27.38 11.94
N PRO A 121 2.83 28.49 12.67
CA PRO A 121 3.54 28.76 13.92
C PRO A 121 3.31 27.66 14.96
N ALA A 122 4.26 27.57 15.91
CA ALA A 122 4.14 26.64 17.06
C ALA A 122 2.87 26.94 17.89
N ALA A 123 2.20 25.90 18.35
CA ALA A 123 1.07 26.03 19.27
C ALA A 123 1.56 26.20 20.74
N PRO A 124 0.82 26.96 21.60
CA PRO A 124 -0.30 27.83 21.24
C PRO A 124 0.16 29.11 20.57
N CYS A 125 -0.51 29.54 19.51
CA CYS A 125 -0.20 30.77 18.81
C CYS A 125 -1.25 31.86 19.09
N ALA A 126 -0.87 33.14 18.90
CA ALA A 126 -1.75 34.30 19.16
C ALA A 126 -2.83 34.51 18.07
N ALA A 127 -2.64 33.90 16.92
CA ALA A 127 -3.58 33.87 15.79
C ALA A 127 -3.75 32.40 15.36
N ASP A 128 -4.40 32.16 14.23
CA ASP A 128 -4.54 30.81 13.70
C ASP A 128 -3.17 30.20 13.40
N CYS A 129 -2.85 29.07 14.04
CA CYS A 129 -1.63 28.27 13.75
C CYS A 129 -1.78 27.56 12.41
N LEU A 130 -1.95 28.33 11.33
CA LEU A 130 -2.46 27.84 10.06
C LEU A 130 -1.64 28.39 8.89
N VAL A 131 -1.42 27.54 7.90
CA VAL A 131 -0.90 27.92 6.57
C VAL A 131 -1.64 27.14 5.50
N THR A 132 -1.89 27.78 4.36
CA THR A 132 -2.55 27.17 3.21
C THR A 132 -1.63 27.16 2.02
N TYR A 133 -1.37 25.96 1.48
CA TYR A 133 -0.58 25.74 0.27
C TYR A 133 -1.50 25.50 -0.91
N THR A 134 -1.15 26.05 -2.07
CA THR A 134 -1.92 25.88 -3.32
C THR A 134 -0.96 25.62 -4.48
N PHE A 135 -1.28 24.62 -5.31
CA PHE A 135 -0.53 24.29 -6.53
C PHE A 135 -1.46 23.61 -7.54
N THR A 136 -1.00 23.49 -8.79
CA THR A 136 -1.69 22.69 -9.79
C THR A 136 -0.97 21.36 -9.95
N ALA A 137 -1.67 20.24 -9.77
CA ALA A 137 -1.16 18.89 -9.99
C ALA A 137 -1.01 18.60 -11.48
N SER A 138 0.06 19.09 -12.10
CA SER A 138 0.23 19.12 -13.55
C SER A 138 0.67 17.82 -14.20
N GLN A 139 1.34 16.94 -13.43
CA GLN A 139 1.89 15.68 -13.91
C GLN A 139 1.35 14.51 -13.10
N PRO A 140 0.88 13.43 -13.74
CA PRO A 140 0.47 12.22 -13.03
C PRO A 140 1.68 11.50 -12.44
N GLY A 141 1.44 10.70 -11.40
CA GLY A 141 2.49 9.86 -10.80
C GLY A 141 2.40 9.83 -9.28
N THR A 142 3.45 9.26 -8.71
CA THR A 142 3.64 9.10 -7.28
C THR A 142 4.61 10.16 -6.76
N TYR A 143 4.21 10.84 -5.70
CA TYR A 143 4.97 11.90 -5.04
C TYR A 143 4.90 11.73 -3.54
N LEU A 144 5.82 12.38 -2.82
CA LEU A 144 5.73 12.52 -1.38
C LEU A 144 5.39 13.97 -1.01
N TYR A 145 4.90 14.16 0.20
CA TYR A 145 4.88 15.44 0.88
C TYR A 145 5.48 15.25 2.28
N HIS A 146 6.18 16.24 2.78
CA HIS A 146 6.82 16.16 4.09
C HIS A 146 7.06 17.55 4.67
N SER A 147 7.46 17.61 5.93
CA SER A 147 7.81 18.90 6.52
C SER A 147 9.01 19.56 5.82
N GLY A 148 8.90 20.84 5.55
CA GLY A 148 10.00 21.69 5.08
C GLY A 148 10.73 22.44 6.20
N THR A 149 10.29 22.23 7.47
CA THR A 149 10.84 22.87 8.66
C THR A 149 11.64 21.82 9.44
N GLN A 150 12.88 22.11 9.81
CA GLN A 150 13.76 21.17 10.51
C GLN A 150 13.61 19.71 10.01
N GLN A 151 13.84 19.49 8.73
CA GLN A 151 13.56 18.21 8.07
C GLN A 151 14.24 17.00 8.74
N ASP A 152 15.43 17.20 9.27
CA ASP A 152 16.19 16.20 10.00
C ASP A 152 15.50 15.72 11.30
N LEU A 153 14.66 16.57 11.90
CA LEU A 153 13.85 16.20 13.06
C LEU A 153 12.42 15.84 12.64
N GLU A 154 11.76 16.68 11.86
CA GLU A 154 10.32 16.59 11.68
C GLU A 154 9.91 15.43 10.77
N VAL A 155 10.75 15.10 9.77
CA VAL A 155 10.54 13.89 8.96
C VAL A 155 10.82 12.64 9.80
N GLU A 156 11.90 12.64 10.59
CA GLU A 156 12.22 11.59 11.55
C GLU A 156 11.06 11.31 12.50
N MET A 157 10.47 12.37 13.04
CA MET A 157 9.31 12.24 13.95
C MET A 157 8.04 11.74 13.27
N GLY A 158 7.95 11.75 11.91
CA GLY A 158 6.87 11.16 11.15
C GLY A 158 6.04 12.14 10.30
N LEU A 159 6.46 13.40 10.14
CA LEU A 159 5.75 14.39 9.31
C LEU A 159 6.02 14.18 7.81
N VAL A 160 5.49 13.08 7.27
CA VAL A 160 5.65 12.62 5.88
C VAL A 160 4.39 11.90 5.41
N GLY A 161 4.10 11.95 4.12
CA GLY A 161 3.00 11.21 3.50
C GLY A 161 3.10 11.15 1.98
N ALA A 162 2.16 10.47 1.35
CA ALA A 162 2.11 10.26 -0.09
C ALA A 162 1.10 11.18 -0.78
N LEU A 163 1.44 11.63 -1.99
CA LEU A 163 0.55 12.32 -2.92
C LEU A 163 0.50 11.54 -4.23
N ILE A 164 -0.68 11.09 -4.62
CA ILE A 164 -0.94 10.39 -5.87
C ILE A 164 -1.71 11.31 -6.81
N VAL A 165 -1.15 11.55 -7.98
CA VAL A 165 -1.81 12.30 -9.04
C VAL A 165 -2.28 11.32 -10.11
N ARG A 166 -3.60 11.18 -10.27
CA ARG A 166 -4.24 10.33 -11.28
C ARG A 166 -4.16 10.98 -12.65
N PRO A 167 -3.88 10.22 -13.71
CA PRO A 167 -3.72 10.79 -15.05
C PRO A 167 -5.04 11.17 -15.70
N ASN A 168 -4.99 12.10 -16.66
CA ASN A 168 -6.04 12.32 -17.65
C ASN A 168 -5.97 11.22 -18.73
N ALA A 169 -6.32 9.99 -18.38
CA ALA A 169 -6.28 8.82 -19.25
C ALA A 169 -7.69 8.33 -19.58
N ALA A 170 -7.79 7.41 -20.52
CA ALA A 170 -9.08 6.79 -20.87
C ALA A 170 -9.65 5.97 -19.71
N ASP A 171 -8.77 5.39 -18.88
CA ASP A 171 -9.11 4.68 -17.65
C ASP A 171 -8.19 5.13 -16.52
N PRO A 172 -8.47 6.28 -15.88
CA PRO A 172 -7.61 6.84 -14.83
C PRO A 172 -7.57 5.98 -13.55
N ALA A 173 -8.51 5.05 -13.40
CA ALA A 173 -8.54 4.13 -12.27
C ALA A 173 -7.54 2.97 -12.43
N HIS A 174 -7.17 2.63 -13.68
CA HIS A 174 -6.33 1.49 -14.01
C HIS A 174 -5.12 1.86 -14.88
N GLN A 175 -4.77 3.13 -14.95
CA GLN A 175 -3.56 3.62 -15.60
C GLN A 175 -2.80 4.54 -14.64
N ALA A 176 -1.49 4.38 -14.56
CA ALA A 176 -0.65 5.25 -13.73
C ALA A 176 -0.30 6.57 -14.43
N TYR A 177 -0.26 6.55 -15.75
CA TYR A 177 0.09 7.66 -16.64
C TYR A 177 -0.86 7.67 -17.84
N GLU A 178 -0.80 8.71 -18.69
CA GLU A 178 -1.71 8.85 -19.85
C GLU A 178 -1.58 7.72 -20.89
N HIS A 179 -0.44 7.01 -20.91
CA HIS A 179 -0.20 5.96 -21.91
C HIS A 179 -0.62 4.56 -21.40
N PRO A 180 -1.27 3.72 -22.23
CA PRO A 180 -1.72 2.37 -21.85
C PRO A 180 -0.62 1.41 -21.38
N SER A 181 0.67 1.68 -21.69
CA SER A 181 1.78 0.89 -21.16
C SER A 181 1.88 0.93 -19.63
N SER A 182 1.22 1.90 -18.98
CA SER A 182 1.15 2.04 -17.54
C SER A 182 -0.11 1.44 -16.92
N ALA A 183 -0.86 0.63 -17.69
CA ALA A 183 -2.08 0.01 -17.21
C ALA A 183 -1.79 -1.09 -16.16
N PHE A 184 -2.68 -1.22 -15.17
CA PHE A 184 -2.60 -2.18 -14.08
C PHE A 184 -4.00 -2.69 -13.69
N GLU A 185 -4.04 -3.83 -13.01
CA GLU A 185 -5.27 -4.40 -12.42
C GLU A 185 -5.33 -4.16 -10.91
N ARG A 186 -4.17 -4.03 -10.24
CA ARG A 186 -4.04 -3.81 -8.79
C ARG A 186 -3.02 -2.70 -8.53
N GLU A 187 -3.18 -1.99 -7.43
CA GLU A 187 -2.30 -0.89 -7.07
C GLU A 187 -1.97 -0.92 -5.58
N TYR A 188 -0.69 -0.75 -5.26
CA TYR A 188 -0.18 -0.78 -3.89
C TYR A 188 0.86 0.30 -3.66
N LEU A 189 0.77 0.95 -2.51
CA LEU A 189 1.75 1.93 -2.05
C LEU A 189 2.73 1.28 -1.07
N PHE A 190 4.01 1.61 -1.22
CA PHE A 190 5.10 1.24 -0.31
C PHE A 190 5.90 2.50 0.02
N LEU A 191 5.57 3.12 1.13
CA LEU A 191 6.31 4.25 1.67
C LEU A 191 7.30 3.70 2.71
N LEU A 192 8.59 3.83 2.41
CA LEU A 192 9.70 3.27 3.18
C LEU A 192 10.33 4.34 4.03
N THR A 193 10.47 4.07 5.31
CA THR A 193 11.06 4.96 6.30
C THR A 193 11.80 4.14 7.36
N GLU A 194 12.62 4.82 8.14
CA GLU A 194 13.27 4.30 9.33
C GLU A 194 13.18 5.31 10.48
N MET A 195 13.43 4.87 11.70
CA MET A 195 13.46 5.73 12.90
C MET A 195 14.60 5.35 13.84
N ASP A 196 15.21 6.38 14.44
CA ASP A 196 16.12 6.26 15.57
C ASP A 196 15.34 6.48 16.89
N PRO A 197 15.06 5.42 17.66
CA PRO A 197 14.30 5.54 18.91
C PRO A 197 14.92 6.50 19.94
N THR A 198 16.21 6.80 19.81
CA THR A 198 16.88 7.74 20.70
C THR A 198 16.41 9.17 20.47
N ILE A 199 16.22 9.57 19.22
CA ILE A 199 15.68 10.88 18.85
C ILE A 199 14.26 11.02 19.42
N HIS A 200 13.40 10.03 19.17
CA HIS A 200 12.01 10.02 19.65
C HIS A 200 11.94 10.14 21.19
N ARG A 201 12.79 9.42 21.92
CA ARG A 201 12.84 9.50 23.39
C ARG A 201 13.31 10.86 23.89
N LEU A 202 14.31 11.47 23.24
CA LEU A 202 14.77 12.80 23.63
C LEU A 202 13.66 13.85 23.42
N VAL A 203 12.92 13.74 22.34
CA VAL A 203 11.76 14.61 22.08
C VAL A 203 10.65 14.39 23.12
N ASP A 204 10.32 13.15 23.43
CA ASP A 204 9.29 12.77 24.42
C ASP A 204 9.60 13.29 25.82
N PHE A 205 10.88 13.29 26.21
CA PHE A 205 11.33 13.84 27.49
C PHE A 205 11.53 15.36 27.50
N GLY A 206 11.18 16.06 26.42
CA GLY A 206 11.39 17.51 26.29
C GLY A 206 12.86 17.91 26.15
N MET A 207 13.71 16.97 25.75
CA MET A 207 15.16 17.14 25.62
C MET A 207 15.58 17.34 24.15
N MET A 208 14.71 17.84 23.30
CA MET A 208 14.92 18.03 21.87
C MET A 208 16.23 18.78 21.53
N ALA A 209 16.63 19.75 22.37
CA ALA A 209 17.90 20.48 22.20
C ALA A 209 19.16 19.61 22.36
N GLN A 210 19.01 18.36 22.81
CA GLN A 210 20.13 17.40 22.97
C GLN A 210 20.21 16.41 21.83
N VAL A 211 19.33 16.49 20.83
CA VAL A 211 19.40 15.63 19.64
C VAL A 211 20.65 16.00 18.84
N ASP A 212 21.49 15.01 18.60
CA ASP A 212 22.66 15.13 17.74
C ASP A 212 22.35 14.51 16.36
N PHE A 213 22.04 15.36 15.40
CA PHE A 213 21.75 14.94 14.03
C PHE A 213 22.97 14.47 13.23
N THR A 214 24.17 14.60 13.78
CA THR A 214 25.39 14.07 13.14
C THR A 214 25.60 12.59 13.42
N THR A 215 24.93 12.05 14.44
CA THR A 215 24.89 10.64 14.77
C THR A 215 23.47 10.12 14.55
N TYR A 216 23.30 9.24 13.57
CA TYR A 216 22.02 8.65 13.23
C TYR A 216 22.11 7.12 13.24
N HIS A 217 21.35 6.49 14.12
CA HIS A 217 21.37 5.04 14.32
C HIS A 217 19.95 4.47 14.32
N PRO A 218 19.25 4.46 13.17
CA PRO A 218 17.95 3.87 13.10
C PRO A 218 18.03 2.37 13.40
N THR A 219 17.07 1.88 14.15
CA THR A 219 16.91 0.47 14.51
C THR A 219 15.51 -0.05 14.19
N LEU A 220 14.66 0.81 13.66
CA LEU A 220 13.30 0.48 13.27
C LEU A 220 13.08 0.88 11.82
N TRP A 221 12.58 -0.05 11.02
CA TRP A 221 12.25 0.16 9.60
C TRP A 221 10.78 -0.10 9.36
N PHE A 222 10.18 0.72 8.52
CA PHE A 222 8.74 0.75 8.32
C PHE A 222 8.40 0.66 6.83
N ILE A 223 7.37 -0.12 6.52
CA ILE A 223 6.64 -0.06 5.27
C ILE A 223 5.23 0.44 5.57
N ASN A 224 4.86 1.58 5.00
CA ASN A 224 3.58 2.24 5.27
C ASN A 224 3.34 2.49 6.77
N GLY A 225 4.40 2.79 7.49
CA GLY A 225 4.38 3.08 8.92
C GLY A 225 4.30 1.86 9.83
N ARG A 226 4.43 0.64 9.32
CA ARG A 226 4.41 -0.59 10.11
C ARG A 226 5.72 -1.35 10.01
N ASN A 227 6.14 -1.97 11.11
CA ASN A 227 7.22 -2.96 11.14
C ASN A 227 6.66 -4.37 10.95
N ALA A 228 7.50 -5.34 10.64
CA ALA A 228 7.11 -6.74 10.74
C ALA A 228 6.89 -7.14 12.23
N PRO A 229 5.89 -8.00 12.55
CA PRO A 229 4.98 -8.67 11.60
C PRO A 229 3.72 -7.86 11.22
N ASP A 230 3.52 -6.66 11.75
CA ASP A 230 2.30 -5.87 11.54
C ASP A 230 2.11 -5.41 10.08
N THR A 231 3.20 -5.38 9.29
CA THR A 231 3.15 -5.19 7.84
C THR A 231 2.28 -6.23 7.12
N MET A 232 2.18 -7.45 7.67
CA MET A 232 1.39 -8.54 7.11
C MET A 232 -0.09 -8.53 7.52
N LEU A 233 -0.50 -7.62 8.39
CA LEU A 233 -1.91 -7.45 8.73
C LEU A 233 -2.64 -6.81 7.55
N GLY A 234 -3.71 -7.45 7.09
CA GLY A 234 -4.49 -6.99 5.94
C GLY A 234 -5.12 -5.62 6.11
N ALA A 235 -5.69 -5.10 5.03
CA ALA A 235 -6.48 -3.87 5.05
C ALA A 235 -7.65 -4.00 6.05
N GLY A 236 -7.92 -2.91 6.76
CA GLY A 236 -9.01 -2.88 7.75
C GLY A 236 -8.74 -3.68 9.03
N SER A 237 -7.48 -4.07 9.28
CA SER A 237 -7.11 -4.63 10.57
C SER A 237 -7.52 -3.67 11.70
N GLN A 238 -8.33 -4.20 12.63
CA GLN A 238 -8.78 -3.46 13.82
C GLN A 238 -7.82 -3.64 14.99
N ALA A 239 -6.54 -3.91 14.74
CA ALA A 239 -5.56 -4.04 15.79
C ALA A 239 -5.48 -2.73 16.60
N PRO A 240 -5.81 -2.72 17.89
CA PRO A 240 -5.88 -1.48 18.67
C PRO A 240 -4.56 -0.72 18.75
N TRP A 241 -3.44 -1.45 18.65
CA TRP A 241 -2.11 -0.85 18.68
C TRP A 241 -1.73 -0.14 17.38
N LEU A 242 -2.46 -0.36 16.26
CA LEU A 242 -2.25 0.28 14.96
C LEU A 242 -3.19 1.47 14.70
N ALA A 243 -3.76 2.06 15.76
CA ALA A 243 -4.71 3.17 15.62
C ALA A 243 -4.16 4.37 14.83
N TYR A 244 -2.84 4.59 14.87
CA TYR A 244 -2.14 5.67 14.18
C TYR A 244 -1.42 5.22 12.90
N GLN A 245 -1.48 3.93 12.53
CA GLN A 245 -0.78 3.31 11.40
C GLN A 245 -1.78 2.57 10.51
N PRO A 246 -2.67 3.32 9.79
CA PRO A 246 -3.84 2.74 9.14
C PRO A 246 -3.50 1.89 7.91
N TYR A 247 -2.36 2.15 7.26
CA TYR A 247 -2.04 1.56 5.98
C TYR A 247 -1.42 0.17 6.12
N ASN A 248 -1.74 -0.72 5.18
CA ASN A 248 -1.12 -2.04 5.10
C ASN A 248 -0.16 -2.12 3.92
N SER A 249 0.64 -3.18 3.89
CA SER A 249 1.61 -3.45 2.82
C SER A 249 1.54 -4.89 2.32
N MET A 250 0.36 -5.51 2.37
CA MET A 250 0.16 -6.88 1.94
C MET A 250 -0.56 -6.94 0.57
N PRO A 251 0.17 -6.94 -0.56
CA PRO A 251 -0.42 -7.07 -1.88
C PRO A 251 -1.09 -8.42 -2.08
N GLN A 252 -2.22 -8.42 -2.74
CA GLN A 252 -2.94 -9.62 -3.17
C GLN A 252 -3.31 -9.48 -4.64
N ILE A 253 -2.87 -10.42 -5.46
CA ILE A 253 -3.08 -10.41 -6.91
C ILE A 253 -3.48 -11.79 -7.40
N HIS A 254 -4.24 -11.85 -8.47
CA HIS A 254 -4.42 -13.08 -9.23
C HIS A 254 -3.25 -13.29 -10.22
N PRO A 255 -2.91 -14.55 -10.56
CA PRO A 255 -1.93 -14.81 -11.60
C PRO A 255 -2.29 -14.06 -12.90
N GLY A 256 -1.29 -13.42 -13.52
CA GLY A 256 -1.46 -12.65 -14.74
C GLY A 256 -1.93 -11.20 -14.59
N GLU A 257 -2.47 -10.83 -13.43
CA GLU A 257 -2.74 -9.41 -13.14
C GLU A 257 -1.42 -8.64 -13.00
N ARG A 258 -1.44 -7.38 -13.41
CA ARG A 258 -0.34 -6.44 -13.19
C ARG A 258 -0.60 -5.66 -11.92
N ALA A 259 0.31 -5.76 -10.97
CA ALA A 259 0.30 -4.95 -9.77
C ALA A 259 1.18 -3.71 -10.00
N LEU A 260 0.60 -2.53 -9.88
CA LEU A 260 1.35 -1.28 -9.82
C LEU A 260 1.91 -1.13 -8.40
N MET A 261 3.22 -1.12 -8.31
CA MET A 261 3.97 -0.80 -7.10
C MET A 261 4.35 0.67 -7.14
N ARG A 262 3.80 1.45 -6.20
CA ARG A 262 4.18 2.85 -5.99
C ARG A 262 5.11 2.91 -4.79
N LEU A 263 6.38 3.17 -5.02
CA LEU A 263 7.41 3.19 -4.00
C LEU A 263 7.83 4.63 -3.71
N ILE A 264 7.99 4.94 -2.43
CA ILE A 264 8.49 6.22 -1.93
C ILE A 264 9.58 5.95 -0.90
N GLY A 265 10.78 6.49 -1.12
CA GLY A 265 11.82 6.55 -0.10
C GLY A 265 11.67 7.84 0.69
N ALA A 266 11.26 7.75 1.95
CA ALA A 266 10.87 8.93 2.71
C ALA A 266 11.69 9.15 3.99
N GLY A 267 12.65 8.29 4.27
CA GLY A 267 13.58 8.39 5.40
C GLY A 267 14.88 9.11 5.06
N ARG A 268 15.95 8.73 5.72
CA ARG A 268 17.33 9.24 5.54
C ARG A 268 18.27 8.19 4.95
N ASP A 269 17.93 6.89 5.12
CA ASP A 269 18.70 5.76 4.61
C ASP A 269 18.20 5.30 3.22
N LEU A 270 19.05 4.56 2.53
CA LEU A 270 18.69 3.88 1.28
C LEU A 270 17.96 2.57 1.59
N HIS A 271 16.82 2.35 0.96
CA HIS A 271 16.04 1.12 1.10
C HIS A 271 16.09 0.30 -0.20
N PRO A 272 16.88 -0.77 -0.28
CA PRO A 272 16.88 -1.67 -1.42
C PRO A 272 15.69 -2.65 -1.30
N PHE A 273 14.53 -2.24 -1.81
CA PHE A 273 13.30 -3.01 -1.76
C PHE A 273 13.37 -4.17 -2.75
N HIS A 274 13.51 -5.37 -2.22
CA HIS A 274 13.61 -6.62 -2.97
C HIS A 274 12.28 -7.37 -2.95
N HIS A 275 11.86 -7.83 -4.12
CA HIS A 275 10.60 -8.55 -4.28
C HIS A 275 10.83 -9.89 -4.96
N HIS A 276 10.35 -10.95 -4.32
CA HIS A 276 10.39 -12.30 -4.84
C HIS A 276 9.25 -12.54 -5.84
N GLY A 277 9.34 -13.65 -6.56
CA GLY A 277 8.32 -14.11 -7.50
C GLY A 277 8.58 -13.72 -8.95
N ASN A 278 9.00 -12.51 -9.22
CA ASN A 278 9.38 -12.04 -10.56
C ASN A 278 10.11 -10.69 -10.47
N ASN A 279 10.71 -10.26 -11.58
CA ASN A 279 11.19 -8.90 -11.71
C ASN A 279 10.01 -7.94 -11.90
N ALA A 280 10.13 -6.73 -11.33
CA ALA A 280 9.25 -5.62 -11.65
C ALA A 280 9.84 -4.80 -12.81
N TRP A 281 8.98 -4.19 -13.58
CA TRP A 281 9.34 -3.23 -14.62
C TRP A 281 9.16 -1.81 -14.07
N ILE A 282 10.25 -1.13 -13.78
CA ILE A 282 10.23 0.29 -13.41
C ILE A 282 9.79 1.07 -14.63
N ILE A 283 8.61 1.68 -14.55
CA ILE A 283 8.02 2.45 -15.66
C ILE A 283 8.15 3.95 -15.48
N ALA A 284 8.40 4.42 -14.24
CA ALA A 284 8.56 5.83 -13.97
C ALA A 284 9.44 6.08 -12.75
N ARG A 285 10.05 7.26 -12.71
CA ARG A 285 10.83 7.78 -11.59
C ARG A 285 10.45 9.24 -11.34
N ASP A 286 10.25 9.62 -10.08
CA ASP A 286 9.92 10.98 -9.64
C ASP A 286 8.78 11.61 -10.46
N GLY A 287 7.70 10.84 -10.67
CA GLY A 287 6.52 11.26 -11.42
C GLY A 287 6.75 11.42 -12.94
N ARG A 288 7.81 10.82 -13.48
CA ARG A 288 8.12 10.89 -14.90
C ARG A 288 8.17 9.50 -15.53
N LEU A 289 7.29 9.28 -16.50
CA LEU A 289 7.27 8.05 -17.30
C LEU A 289 8.61 7.89 -18.04
N LEU A 290 9.19 6.70 -18.01
CA LEU A 290 10.42 6.36 -18.74
C LEU A 290 10.08 6.12 -20.20
N GLN A 291 10.09 7.18 -20.98
CA GLN A 291 9.75 7.18 -22.40
C GLN A 291 10.81 7.91 -23.23
N SER A 292 11.11 7.36 -24.41
CA SER A 292 12.09 7.95 -25.33
C SER A 292 11.61 9.25 -26.00
N ALA A 293 10.29 9.40 -26.10
CA ALA A 293 9.63 10.60 -26.64
C ALA A 293 8.21 10.71 -26.04
N PRO A 294 7.62 11.91 -26.00
CA PRO A 294 6.24 12.07 -25.58
C PRO A 294 5.28 11.16 -26.34
N GLY A 295 4.51 10.34 -25.62
CA GLY A 295 3.57 9.38 -26.19
C GLY A 295 4.15 8.04 -26.64
N ALA A 296 5.45 7.79 -26.44
CA ALA A 296 6.07 6.49 -26.73
C ALA A 296 5.69 5.39 -25.71
N GLY A 297 5.10 5.81 -24.59
CA GLY A 297 4.83 4.90 -23.48
C GLY A 297 6.09 4.58 -22.67
N ALA A 298 6.03 3.56 -21.82
CA ALA A 298 7.15 3.16 -20.98
C ALA A 298 8.19 2.32 -21.76
N ASP A 299 8.63 2.79 -22.93
CA ASP A 299 9.56 2.07 -23.81
C ASP A 299 11.01 2.04 -23.31
N LEU A 300 11.32 2.84 -22.28
CA LEU A 300 12.58 2.83 -21.55
C LEU A 300 12.45 2.17 -20.19
N ALA A 301 11.40 1.37 -19.95
CA ALA A 301 11.20 0.68 -18.68
C ALA A 301 12.37 -0.27 -18.37
N GLU A 302 12.74 -0.35 -17.09
CA GLU A 302 13.86 -1.14 -16.59
C GLU A 302 13.36 -2.34 -15.79
N SER A 303 13.86 -3.54 -16.09
CA SER A 303 13.53 -4.76 -15.33
C SER A 303 14.47 -4.95 -14.14
N ASN A 304 13.94 -4.93 -12.93
CA ASN A 304 14.72 -5.08 -11.69
C ASN A 304 14.04 -6.04 -10.73
N PHE A 305 14.83 -6.75 -9.94
CA PHE A 305 14.36 -7.60 -8.82
C PHE A 305 14.62 -6.93 -7.45
N THR A 306 15.38 -5.84 -7.43
CA THR A 306 15.58 -4.99 -6.26
C THR A 306 15.50 -3.55 -6.72
N ILE A 307 14.61 -2.77 -6.13
CA ILE A 307 14.42 -1.36 -6.43
C ILE A 307 15.01 -0.56 -5.28
N THR A 308 16.14 0.08 -5.51
CA THR A 308 16.77 0.93 -4.49
C THR A 308 16.06 2.27 -4.43
N MET A 309 15.49 2.56 -3.26
CA MET A 309 14.81 3.81 -2.97
C MET A 309 15.76 4.73 -2.22
N ALA A 310 16.09 5.85 -2.85
CA ALA A 310 16.84 6.92 -2.20
C ALA A 310 15.87 7.84 -1.42
N PRO A 311 16.34 8.48 -0.33
CA PRO A 311 15.56 9.51 0.34
C PRO A 311 15.02 10.56 -0.62
N GLY A 312 13.73 10.85 -0.55
CA GLY A 312 13.03 11.81 -1.41
C GLY A 312 12.67 11.31 -2.81
N SER A 313 13.08 10.10 -3.21
CA SER A 313 12.74 9.55 -4.53
C SER A 313 11.41 8.80 -4.57
N THR A 314 10.80 8.75 -5.75
CA THR A 314 9.63 7.91 -6.01
C THR A 314 9.83 7.05 -7.25
N VAL A 315 9.24 5.86 -7.23
CA VAL A 315 9.29 4.91 -8.35
C VAL A 315 7.91 4.30 -8.55
N ASP A 316 7.47 4.21 -9.79
CA ASP A 316 6.31 3.40 -10.18
C ASP A 316 6.81 2.20 -10.99
N ALA A 317 6.43 0.99 -10.56
CA ALA A 317 6.85 -0.24 -11.21
C ALA A 317 5.67 -1.20 -11.39
N LEU A 318 5.68 -1.96 -12.48
CA LEU A 318 4.68 -3.00 -12.75
C LEU A 318 5.28 -4.37 -12.44
N TRP A 319 4.62 -5.11 -11.56
CA TRP A 319 4.97 -6.47 -11.21
C TRP A 319 3.86 -7.42 -11.65
N THR A 320 4.25 -8.58 -12.20
CA THR A 320 3.30 -9.61 -12.65
C THR A 320 3.85 -10.98 -12.33
N TRP A 321 3.00 -11.83 -11.77
CA TRP A 321 3.28 -13.25 -11.62
C TRP A 321 2.19 -14.05 -12.34
N THR A 322 2.59 -14.97 -13.20
CA THR A 322 1.66 -15.65 -14.07
C THR A 322 1.29 -17.06 -13.60
N GLY A 323 2.11 -17.66 -12.77
CA GLY A 323 1.97 -19.08 -12.42
C GLY A 323 2.20 -20.03 -13.60
N GLU A 324 2.73 -19.53 -14.74
CA GLU A 324 2.94 -20.34 -15.93
C GLU A 324 3.98 -21.44 -15.69
N LYS A 325 3.69 -22.63 -16.21
CA LYS A 325 4.62 -23.78 -16.17
C LYS A 325 4.91 -24.34 -14.77
N LEU A 326 4.04 -24.11 -13.82
CA LEU A 326 4.11 -24.77 -12.52
C LEU A 326 4.00 -26.29 -12.63
N GLY A 327 3.35 -26.78 -13.69
CA GLY A 327 3.17 -28.21 -13.93
C GLY A 327 1.99 -28.82 -13.17
N TRP A 328 1.20 -27.99 -12.50
CA TRP A 328 0.00 -28.40 -11.75
C TRP A 328 -0.96 -27.22 -11.61
N ASP A 329 -2.24 -27.54 -11.41
CA ASP A 329 -3.29 -26.53 -11.25
C ASP A 329 -3.33 -26.01 -9.81
N ILE A 330 -2.97 -24.74 -9.61
CA ILE A 330 -2.98 -24.10 -8.27
C ILE A 330 -4.41 -23.84 -7.76
N TYR A 331 -5.40 -23.86 -8.63
CA TYR A 331 -6.82 -23.67 -8.31
C TYR A 331 -7.62 -24.97 -8.42
N GLY A 332 -7.01 -26.05 -8.87
CA GLY A 332 -7.65 -27.34 -9.05
C GLY A 332 -7.98 -28.04 -7.71
N ASP A 333 -9.10 -28.74 -7.67
CA ASP A 333 -9.43 -29.64 -6.57
C ASP A 333 -8.71 -30.98 -6.78
N PRO A 334 -7.79 -31.38 -5.88
CA PRO A 334 -7.07 -32.65 -6.01
C PRO A 334 -7.98 -33.88 -5.93
N ASN A 335 -9.21 -33.72 -5.44
CA ASN A 335 -10.22 -34.78 -5.34
C ASN A 335 -11.21 -34.79 -6.50
N GLN A 336 -11.14 -33.83 -7.41
CA GLN A 336 -12.02 -33.72 -8.58
C GLN A 336 -11.16 -33.66 -9.85
N SER A 337 -11.53 -34.46 -10.83
CA SER A 337 -10.82 -34.51 -12.11
C SER A 337 -11.25 -33.43 -13.10
N ALA A 338 -12.16 -32.55 -12.73
CA ALA A 338 -12.68 -31.50 -13.60
C ALA A 338 -12.53 -30.13 -12.93
N THR A 339 -11.91 -29.21 -13.63
CA THR A 339 -11.95 -27.78 -13.31
C THR A 339 -13.35 -27.23 -13.54
N THR A 340 -13.72 -26.24 -12.73
CA THR A 340 -15.06 -25.63 -12.80
C THR A 340 -15.24 -24.66 -13.97
N HIS A 341 -14.21 -24.43 -14.78
CA HIS A 341 -14.23 -23.50 -15.91
C HIS A 341 -13.58 -24.09 -17.16
N THR A 342 -13.86 -23.50 -18.30
CA THR A 342 -13.35 -23.95 -19.60
C THR A 342 -12.32 -22.94 -20.11
N CYS A 343 -11.11 -23.40 -20.35
CA CYS A 343 -10.07 -22.60 -20.97
C CYS A 343 -10.28 -22.47 -22.47
N ASN A 344 -10.79 -21.34 -22.89
CA ASN A 344 -11.08 -21.06 -24.32
C ASN A 344 -10.04 -20.17 -24.98
N ASN A 345 -8.97 -19.85 -24.29
CA ASN A 345 -7.96 -18.91 -24.79
C ASN A 345 -6.83 -19.64 -25.53
N PRO A 346 -6.52 -19.29 -26.80
CA PRO A 346 -5.43 -19.90 -27.56
C PRO A 346 -4.04 -19.61 -26.98
N THR A 347 -3.91 -18.60 -26.12
CA THR A 347 -2.63 -18.29 -25.44
C THR A 347 -2.37 -19.18 -24.23
N GLY A 348 -3.35 -19.96 -23.78
CA GLY A 348 -3.24 -20.79 -22.61
C GLY A 348 -3.48 -20.06 -21.28
N PHE A 349 -3.74 -18.76 -21.33
CA PHE A 349 -4.10 -17.97 -20.14
C PHE A 349 -5.53 -17.45 -20.25
N ASP A 350 -6.34 -17.73 -19.25
CA ASP A 350 -7.72 -17.23 -19.17
C ASP A 350 -7.72 -15.90 -18.40
N THR A 351 -8.08 -14.81 -19.08
CA THR A 351 -8.12 -13.47 -18.51
C THR A 351 -9.29 -13.22 -17.57
N VAL A 352 -10.27 -14.12 -17.52
CA VAL A 352 -11.42 -14.01 -16.62
C VAL A 352 -11.18 -14.75 -15.32
N THR A 353 -10.65 -15.97 -15.41
CA THR A 353 -10.32 -16.80 -14.23
C THR A 353 -8.90 -16.60 -13.76
N HIS A 354 -8.04 -15.96 -14.56
CA HIS A 354 -6.61 -15.73 -14.28
C HIS A 354 -5.83 -17.03 -14.08
N GLU A 355 -6.09 -18.04 -14.89
CA GLU A 355 -5.45 -19.34 -14.80
C GLU A 355 -4.74 -19.73 -16.10
N TYR A 356 -3.70 -20.57 -15.95
CA TYR A 356 -3.04 -21.19 -17.09
C TYR A 356 -3.69 -22.52 -17.41
N CYS A 357 -4.39 -22.58 -18.54
CA CYS A 357 -5.11 -23.74 -19.03
C CYS A 357 -4.27 -25.02 -19.21
N PRO A 358 -3.00 -24.95 -19.66
CA PRO A 358 -2.15 -26.14 -19.77
C PRO A 358 -1.92 -26.88 -18.45
N ASP A 359 -2.09 -26.20 -17.32
CA ASP A 359 -1.89 -26.79 -15.99
C ASP A 359 -3.20 -27.32 -15.36
N HIS A 360 -4.34 -27.08 -16.00
CA HIS A 360 -5.64 -27.54 -15.52
C HIS A 360 -5.74 -29.04 -15.41
N GLY A 361 -6.31 -29.51 -14.32
CA GLY A 361 -6.51 -30.92 -14.05
C GLY A 361 -5.25 -31.72 -13.79
N LYS A 362 -4.08 -31.10 -13.71
CA LYS A 362 -2.87 -31.77 -13.30
C LYS A 362 -2.88 -31.99 -11.80
N ALA A 363 -2.53 -33.20 -11.40
CA ALA A 363 -2.40 -33.54 -9.99
C ALA A 363 -1.27 -32.73 -9.36
N LEU A 364 -1.47 -32.37 -8.09
CA LEU A 364 -0.43 -31.75 -7.29
C LEU A 364 0.82 -32.63 -7.24
N PRO A 365 2.01 -32.05 -7.13
CA PRO A 365 3.23 -32.81 -6.88
C PRO A 365 3.07 -33.66 -5.63
N THR A 366 3.46 -34.94 -5.71
CA THR A 366 3.40 -35.86 -4.58
C THR A 366 4.36 -35.50 -3.45
N THR A 367 5.39 -34.72 -3.76
CA THR A 367 6.37 -34.22 -2.80
C THR A 367 6.47 -32.72 -2.98
N LEU A 368 6.10 -31.98 -1.96
CA LEU A 368 6.24 -30.52 -1.93
C LEU A 368 7.65 -30.17 -1.42
N PRO A 369 8.25 -29.07 -1.89
CA PRO A 369 9.45 -28.52 -1.28
C PRO A 369 9.24 -28.29 0.21
N ASP A 370 10.33 -28.42 0.99
CA ASP A 370 10.25 -28.07 2.41
C ASP A 370 10.02 -26.56 2.60
N LEU A 371 9.49 -26.19 3.76
CA LEU A 371 9.11 -24.81 4.06
C LEU A 371 10.30 -23.85 3.96
N GLN A 372 11.49 -24.28 4.33
CA GLN A 372 12.70 -23.47 4.26
C GLN A 372 13.09 -23.14 2.81
N SER A 373 13.02 -24.13 1.93
CA SER A 373 13.26 -23.93 0.50
C SER A 373 12.23 -22.99 -0.14
N LEU A 374 11.00 -23.05 0.32
CA LEU A 374 9.91 -22.16 -0.14
C LEU A 374 10.06 -20.72 0.38
N THR A 375 10.66 -20.55 1.55
CA THR A 375 10.82 -19.22 2.17
C THR A 375 11.79 -18.33 1.38
N PHE A 376 12.79 -18.88 0.73
CA PHE A 376 13.72 -18.13 -0.10
C PHE A 376 13.17 -17.76 -1.48
N GLY A 377 12.22 -18.50 -2.00
CA GLY A 377 11.60 -18.26 -3.32
C GLY A 377 10.16 -17.77 -3.24
N GLY A 378 9.53 -17.93 -2.10
CA GLY A 378 8.12 -17.71 -1.86
C GLY A 378 7.53 -18.86 -1.07
N ASN A 379 6.54 -18.59 -0.24
CA ASN A 379 5.81 -19.63 0.46
C ASN A 379 4.70 -20.16 -0.43
N TRP A 380 4.81 -21.43 -0.81
CA TRP A 380 3.65 -22.09 -1.39
C TRP A 380 2.71 -22.56 -0.28
N SER A 381 1.48 -22.14 -0.36
CA SER A 381 0.46 -22.46 0.63
C SER A 381 -0.61 -23.42 0.12
N GLY A 382 -0.48 -23.85 -1.11
CA GLY A 382 -1.37 -24.79 -1.76
C GLY A 382 -2.63 -24.17 -2.37
N SER A 383 -3.37 -24.98 -3.10
CA SER A 383 -4.69 -24.66 -3.60
C SER A 383 -5.70 -24.52 -2.47
N PRO A 384 -6.73 -23.64 -2.59
CA PRO A 384 -7.82 -23.55 -1.61
C PRO A 384 -8.54 -24.90 -1.38
N PHE A 385 -8.38 -25.84 -2.29
CA PHE A 385 -8.98 -27.18 -2.22
C PHE A 385 -8.14 -28.22 -1.46
N ILE A 386 -6.89 -27.93 -1.09
CA ILE A 386 -5.98 -28.89 -0.46
C ILE A 386 -5.92 -28.76 1.06
N GLY A 387 -6.80 -28.06 1.64
CA GLY A 387 -6.82 -27.89 3.07
C GLY A 387 -6.44 -26.49 3.52
N GLN A 388 -6.68 -26.27 4.77
CA GLN A 388 -6.67 -24.94 5.35
C GLN A 388 -5.30 -24.67 5.96
N LEU A 389 -4.41 -24.09 5.19
CA LEU A 389 -3.15 -23.62 5.75
C LEU A 389 -3.13 -22.11 5.68
N ALA A 390 -3.00 -21.45 6.79
CA ALA A 390 -2.95 -20.01 6.87
C ALA A 390 -1.62 -19.49 6.30
N PRO A 391 -1.59 -18.30 5.69
CA PRO A 391 -0.33 -17.60 5.50
C PRO A 391 0.26 -17.40 6.89
N LEU A 392 1.43 -17.98 7.10
CA LEU A 392 2.08 -17.95 8.38
C LEU A 392 3.21 -16.96 8.36
N PRO A 393 3.50 -16.34 9.48
CA PRO A 393 4.75 -15.63 9.66
C PRO A 393 5.93 -16.52 9.22
N PRO A 394 6.99 -15.95 8.66
CA PRO A 394 8.18 -16.71 8.28
C PRO A 394 8.65 -17.64 9.41
N GLY A 395 8.87 -18.91 9.09
CA GLY A 395 9.31 -19.92 10.04
C GLY A 395 8.23 -20.61 10.87
N GLN A 396 6.96 -20.29 10.68
CA GLN A 396 5.87 -21.03 11.33
C GLN A 396 5.13 -21.92 10.33
N GLY A 397 4.94 -23.17 10.69
CA GLY A 397 4.12 -24.13 9.92
C GLY A 397 2.64 -23.96 10.22
N GLY A 398 1.78 -24.15 9.25
CA GLY A 398 0.31 -24.08 9.40
C GLY A 398 -0.38 -23.92 8.06
N ASN A 399 -1.69 -23.76 8.07
CA ASN A 399 -2.47 -23.86 6.87
C ASN A 399 -2.88 -22.51 6.33
N ASN A 400 -2.86 -22.36 5.03
CA ASN A 400 -3.31 -21.15 4.34
C ASN A 400 -4.77 -21.31 3.90
N PRO A 401 -5.73 -20.60 4.53
CA PRO A 401 -7.12 -20.68 4.13
C PRO A 401 -7.39 -20.08 2.74
N THR A 402 -6.48 -19.29 2.21
CA THR A 402 -6.60 -18.68 0.89
C THR A 402 -6.03 -19.54 -0.22
N GLY A 403 -5.20 -20.54 0.10
CA GLY A 403 -4.59 -21.43 -0.88
C GLY A 403 -3.73 -20.71 -1.93
N ALA A 404 -2.99 -19.67 -1.56
CA ALA A 404 -2.23 -18.85 -2.48
C ALA A 404 -0.72 -19.05 -2.36
N PHE A 405 0.04 -18.70 -3.38
CA PHE A 405 1.47 -18.48 -3.28
C PHE A 405 1.75 -17.21 -2.48
N THR A 406 2.72 -17.29 -1.59
CA THR A 406 3.20 -16.13 -0.82
C THR A 406 4.63 -15.85 -1.21
N PHE A 407 4.88 -14.66 -1.73
CA PHE A 407 6.22 -14.17 -2.04
C PHE A 407 6.62 -13.11 -1.02
N MET A 408 7.82 -13.25 -0.48
CA MET A 408 8.37 -12.26 0.44
C MET A 408 8.84 -11.04 -0.35
N TRP A 409 8.42 -9.87 0.11
CA TRP A 409 8.94 -8.58 -0.35
C TRP A 409 9.54 -7.87 0.85
N HIS A 410 10.81 -7.53 0.78
CA HIS A 410 11.56 -7.06 1.94
C HIS A 410 12.73 -6.16 1.53
N SER A 411 13.32 -5.45 2.48
CA SER A 411 14.61 -4.82 2.25
C SER A 411 15.71 -5.86 2.09
N HIS A 412 16.70 -5.59 1.24
CA HIS A 412 17.87 -6.45 1.07
C HIS A 412 19.10 -5.91 1.82
N THR A 413 18.94 -4.91 2.67
CA THR A 413 19.97 -4.46 3.60
C THR A 413 19.99 -5.37 4.81
N GLU A 414 21.14 -5.98 5.11
CA GLU A 414 21.29 -6.92 6.24
C GLU A 414 20.82 -6.31 7.57
N ARG A 415 21.11 -5.03 7.76
CA ARG A 415 20.72 -4.27 8.95
C ARG A 415 19.18 -4.18 9.10
N GLU A 416 18.46 -3.94 8.01
CA GLU A 416 16.99 -3.89 8.01
C GLU A 416 16.38 -5.28 8.21
N MET A 417 16.97 -6.32 7.61
CA MET A 417 16.50 -7.70 7.78
C MET A 417 16.71 -8.27 9.19
N THR A 418 17.63 -7.73 9.96
CA THR A 418 17.94 -8.23 11.31
C THR A 418 17.25 -7.47 12.44
N ASN A 419 16.73 -6.30 12.14
CA ASN A 419 16.09 -5.42 13.14
C ASN A 419 14.59 -5.10 12.78
N ASP A 420 13.99 -5.87 11.88
CA ASP A 420 12.63 -5.74 11.33
C ASP A 420 12.50 -4.77 10.15
#